data_6a70bdfc46d00d5c19e621d0024c1f93
#
_entry.id   6a70bdfc46d00d5c19e621d0024c1f93
#
_cell.length_a   1.000
_cell.length_b   1.000
_cell.length_c   1.000
_cell.angle_alpha   90.00
_cell.angle_beta   90.00
_cell.angle_gamma   90.00
#
_symmetry.space_group_name_H-M   'P 1'
#
loop_
_entity.id
_entity.type
_entity.pdbx_description
1 polymer ?
#
loop_
_entity_poly.entity_id
_entity_poly.type
_entity_poly.pdbx_seq_one_letter_code
_entity_poly.pdbx_strand_id
1 'polypeptide(L)'
;MNIVEVKNLTYSYYEGSKVLDGVSFSLVEGSYTCLIGHNGSGKSTLAKVLMGLNNKFQGEITIFGMPLNRENLGKIRSKMGIVFQNPDNQFVGTSVCDDIAFGLENRQVIETYAKEVGMADFLNASPDNLSGGQKQRVAIAGVLAMKPNLIIYDEATSMLDPKGKREILSLTQKMKKENPSLTILSITHDVEEAAKADQVLVLNEGKIVLEGTPNDVFSNVEILKQCHLATPFFFELREALKKEGFDIPASITDLASLESYLCK
;
A
#
# COMPACT_ATOMS: atom_id res chain seq x y z
N MET A 1 -0.97 18.40 -4.25
CA MET A 1 0.41 18.67 -3.75
C MET A 1 1.11 17.33 -3.58
N ASN A 2 2.45 17.23 -3.83
CA ASN A 2 3.15 15.98 -3.54
C ASN A 2 3.40 15.88 -2.03
N ILE A 3 2.95 14.77 -1.44
CA ILE A 3 3.15 14.48 0.00
C ILE A 3 4.44 13.70 0.24
N VAL A 4 4.85 12.88 -0.73
CA VAL A 4 6.13 12.17 -0.77
C VAL A 4 6.81 12.48 -2.09
N GLU A 5 8.09 12.82 -2.03
CA GLU A 5 8.96 12.92 -3.21
C GLU A 5 10.25 12.14 -2.94
N VAL A 6 10.58 11.26 -3.86
CA VAL A 6 11.79 10.43 -3.83
C VAL A 6 12.59 10.74 -5.10
N LYS A 7 13.87 11.08 -4.95
CA LYS A 7 14.77 11.43 -6.06
C LYS A 7 16.07 10.64 -5.98
N ASN A 8 16.32 9.84 -6.99
CA ASN A 8 17.56 9.06 -7.17
C ASN A 8 17.93 8.21 -5.94
N LEU A 9 16.92 7.61 -5.28
CA LEU A 9 17.13 6.81 -4.09
C LEU A 9 17.90 5.54 -4.43
N THR A 10 19.06 5.38 -3.79
CA THR A 10 19.88 4.16 -3.87
C THR A 10 20.11 3.64 -2.45
N TYR A 11 19.86 2.34 -2.25
CA TYR A 11 20.02 1.69 -0.96
C TYR A 11 20.64 0.29 -1.11
N SER A 12 21.52 -0.05 -0.18
CA SER A 12 22.17 -1.37 -0.06
C SER A 12 22.20 -1.80 1.40
N TYR A 13 21.94 -3.07 1.69
CA TYR A 13 22.17 -3.63 3.03
C TYR A 13 23.65 -3.88 3.28
N TYR A 14 24.40 -4.26 2.23
CA TYR A 14 25.83 -4.54 2.25
C TYR A 14 26.50 -3.81 1.09
N GLU A 15 27.80 -3.50 1.22
CA GLU A 15 28.57 -2.90 0.14
C GLU A 15 28.51 -3.77 -1.13
N GLY A 16 28.27 -3.14 -2.27
CA GLY A 16 28.24 -3.79 -3.58
C GLY A 16 26.91 -4.43 -3.98
N SER A 17 25.90 -4.54 -3.09
CA SER A 17 24.61 -5.14 -3.43
C SER A 17 23.48 -4.11 -3.31
N LYS A 18 23.21 -3.40 -4.40
CA LYS A 18 22.10 -2.45 -4.46
C LYS A 18 20.76 -3.19 -4.45
N VAL A 19 19.89 -2.84 -3.51
CA VAL A 19 18.50 -3.30 -3.44
C VAL A 19 17.55 -2.28 -4.05
N LEU A 20 17.87 -0.99 -3.95
CA LEU A 20 17.24 0.10 -4.67
C LEU A 20 18.32 0.85 -5.44
N ASP A 21 18.09 1.16 -6.71
CA ASP A 21 19.08 1.74 -7.62
C ASP A 21 18.47 2.90 -8.43
N GLY A 22 18.63 4.12 -7.92
CA GLY A 22 18.18 5.34 -8.58
C GLY A 22 16.64 5.50 -8.62
N VAL A 23 15.91 4.97 -7.62
CA VAL A 23 14.45 5.04 -7.55
C VAL A 23 14.00 6.49 -7.42
N SER A 24 13.09 6.90 -8.30
CA SER A 24 12.46 8.23 -8.26
C SER A 24 10.96 8.10 -8.53
N PHE A 25 10.13 8.72 -7.69
CA PHE A 25 8.68 8.80 -7.86
C PHE A 25 8.11 9.86 -6.91
N SER A 26 6.83 10.17 -7.06
CA SER A 26 6.09 11.03 -6.13
C SER A 26 4.72 10.46 -5.80
N LEU A 27 4.23 10.76 -4.60
CA LEU A 27 2.85 10.47 -4.18
C LEU A 27 2.10 11.79 -4.02
N VAL A 28 0.95 11.88 -4.67
CA VAL A 28 0.06 13.03 -4.56
C VAL A 28 -0.78 12.92 -3.29
N GLU A 29 -0.99 14.02 -2.57
CA GLU A 29 -1.86 14.07 -1.40
C GLU A 29 -3.26 13.55 -1.75
N GLY A 30 -3.81 12.70 -0.91
CA GLY A 30 -5.11 12.09 -1.12
C GLY A 30 -5.14 10.99 -2.18
N SER A 31 -4.01 10.61 -2.80
CA SER A 31 -3.98 9.50 -3.76
C SER A 31 -3.95 8.13 -3.07
N TYR A 32 -4.45 7.13 -3.77
CA TYR A 32 -4.23 5.71 -3.51
C TYR A 32 -3.25 5.18 -4.55
N THR A 33 -2.01 4.95 -4.16
CA THR A 33 -0.94 4.48 -5.04
C THR A 33 -0.63 3.01 -4.72
N CYS A 34 -0.57 2.16 -5.73
CA CYS A 34 -0.08 0.79 -5.60
C CYS A 34 1.35 0.66 -6.11
N LEU A 35 2.22 0.08 -5.28
CA LEU A 35 3.57 -0.35 -5.67
C LEU A 35 3.54 -1.86 -5.89
N ILE A 36 3.69 -2.30 -7.13
CA ILE A 36 3.73 -3.70 -7.51
C ILE A 36 5.13 -4.11 -7.98
N GLY A 37 5.41 -5.40 -7.94
CA GLY A 37 6.69 -5.97 -8.37
C GLY A 37 6.85 -7.41 -7.85
N HIS A 38 7.72 -8.20 -8.45
CA HIS A 38 7.97 -9.57 -8.01
C HIS A 38 8.62 -9.62 -6.60
N ASN A 39 8.65 -10.80 -5.99
CA ASN A 39 9.31 -10.98 -4.71
C ASN A 39 10.82 -10.73 -4.84
N GLY A 40 11.37 -9.92 -3.93
CA GLY A 40 12.79 -9.52 -3.99
C GLY A 40 13.06 -8.27 -4.83
N SER A 41 12.07 -7.64 -5.48
CA SER A 41 12.29 -6.42 -6.27
C SER A 41 12.66 -5.18 -5.45
N GLY A 42 12.54 -5.21 -4.10
CA GLY A 42 12.91 -4.12 -3.20
C GLY A 42 11.74 -3.38 -2.52
N LYS A 43 10.48 -3.80 -2.71
CA LYS A 43 9.27 -3.12 -2.21
C LYS A 43 9.28 -2.87 -0.70
N SER A 44 9.45 -3.91 0.11
CA SER A 44 9.50 -3.77 1.58
C SER A 44 10.73 -3.01 2.06
N THR A 45 11.83 -3.05 1.28
CA THR A 45 13.00 -2.21 1.56
C THR A 45 12.66 -0.74 1.35
N LEU A 46 11.95 -0.40 0.26
CA LEU A 46 11.47 0.96 0.00
C LEU A 46 10.55 1.44 1.13
N ALA A 47 9.58 0.60 1.58
CA ALA A 47 8.73 0.94 2.72
C ALA A 47 9.55 1.25 3.98
N LYS A 48 10.54 0.42 4.31
CA LYS A 48 11.42 0.63 5.48
C LYS A 48 12.26 1.91 5.36
N VAL A 49 12.73 2.25 4.16
CA VAL A 49 13.46 3.51 3.92
C VAL A 49 12.52 4.70 4.10
N LEU A 50 11.31 4.69 3.54
CA LEU A 50 10.33 5.77 3.70
C LEU A 50 9.93 6.00 5.17
N MET A 51 9.85 4.94 5.96
CA MET A 51 9.61 5.01 7.41
C MET A 51 10.85 5.45 8.21
N GLY A 52 12.00 5.63 7.53
CA GLY A 52 13.28 5.96 8.19
C GLY A 52 13.80 4.85 9.09
N LEU A 53 13.34 3.60 8.91
CA LEU A 53 13.90 2.43 9.60
C LEU A 53 15.27 2.08 9.02
N ASN A 54 15.44 2.29 7.72
CA ASN A 54 16.70 2.18 6.99
C ASN A 54 17.14 3.61 6.59
N ASN A 55 18.11 4.18 7.29
CA ASN A 55 18.48 5.60 7.18
C ASN A 55 19.81 5.86 6.46
N LYS A 56 20.50 4.82 6.01
CA LYS A 56 21.76 4.93 5.25
C LYS A 56 21.48 4.76 3.76
N PHE A 57 20.91 5.76 3.11
CA PHE A 57 20.62 5.76 1.67
C PHE A 57 21.31 6.95 0.99
N GLN A 58 21.42 6.88 -0.34
CA GLN A 58 21.82 7.98 -1.22
C GLN A 58 20.57 8.51 -1.95
N GLY A 59 20.60 9.78 -2.37
CA GLY A 59 19.46 10.46 -2.96
C GLY A 59 18.71 11.33 -1.97
N GLU A 60 17.53 11.80 -2.37
CA GLU A 60 16.72 12.73 -1.57
C GLU A 60 15.33 12.16 -1.37
N ILE A 61 14.83 12.25 -0.14
CA ILE A 61 13.44 11.92 0.22
C ILE A 61 12.85 13.07 0.99
N THR A 62 11.72 13.57 0.52
CA THR A 62 10.93 14.59 1.20
C THR A 62 9.54 14.02 1.49
N ILE A 63 9.07 14.15 2.74
CA ILE A 63 7.76 13.69 3.18
C ILE A 63 7.09 14.85 3.94
N PHE A 64 5.85 15.20 3.55
CA PHE A 64 5.13 16.37 4.07
C PHE A 64 5.92 17.68 3.92
N GLY A 65 6.71 17.83 2.85
CA GLY A 65 7.58 18.97 2.62
C GLY A 65 8.84 19.01 3.51
N MET A 66 9.09 17.96 4.32
CA MET A 66 10.25 17.88 5.22
C MET A 66 11.24 16.83 4.70
N PRO A 67 12.55 17.14 4.62
CA PRO A 67 13.57 16.15 4.32
C PRO A 67 13.55 15.00 5.33
N LEU A 68 13.65 13.76 4.84
CA LEU A 68 13.73 12.56 5.69
C LEU A 68 15.13 12.44 6.30
N ASN A 69 15.30 13.01 7.48
CA ASN A 69 16.52 13.00 8.27
C ASN A 69 16.23 12.82 9.77
N ARG A 70 17.25 12.71 10.60
CA ARG A 70 17.09 12.49 12.05
C ARG A 70 16.30 13.59 12.75
N GLU A 71 16.42 14.83 12.31
CA GLU A 71 15.76 15.99 12.95
C GLU A 71 14.25 15.98 12.71
N ASN A 72 13.81 15.60 11.50
CA ASN A 72 12.41 15.61 11.08
C ASN A 72 11.70 14.27 11.33
N LEU A 73 12.45 13.18 11.58
CA LEU A 73 11.91 11.83 11.62
C LEU A 73 10.73 11.68 12.59
N GLY A 74 10.83 12.25 13.78
CA GLY A 74 9.74 12.21 14.78
C GLY A 74 8.47 12.89 14.27
N LYS A 75 8.60 14.08 13.65
CA LYS A 75 7.48 14.85 13.09
C LYS A 75 6.86 14.15 11.88
N ILE A 76 7.67 13.51 11.06
CA ILE A 76 7.20 12.72 9.91
C ILE A 76 6.43 11.50 10.41
N ARG A 77 7.00 10.70 11.31
CA ARG A 77 6.37 9.49 11.84
C ARG A 77 5.07 9.75 12.59
N SER A 78 4.92 10.89 13.27
CA SER A 78 3.65 11.23 13.94
C SER A 78 2.47 11.41 12.98
N LYS A 79 2.74 11.56 11.68
CA LYS A 79 1.73 11.72 10.61
C LYS A 79 1.65 10.51 9.68
N MET A 80 2.45 9.46 9.93
CA MET A 80 2.51 8.25 9.10
C MET A 80 2.13 7.03 9.91
N GLY A 81 1.55 6.06 9.22
CA GLY A 81 1.36 4.70 9.73
C GLY A 81 1.90 3.68 8.74
N ILE A 82 2.39 2.57 9.27
CA ILE A 82 2.74 1.40 8.46
C ILE A 82 2.07 0.16 9.02
N VAL A 83 1.57 -0.68 8.13
CA VAL A 83 1.12 -2.03 8.46
C VAL A 83 2.06 -3.00 7.76
N PHE A 84 2.79 -3.78 8.54
CA PHE A 84 3.77 -4.74 8.03
C PHE A 84 3.10 -6.02 7.52
N GLN A 85 3.76 -6.71 6.61
CA GLN A 85 3.37 -8.02 6.10
C GLN A 85 3.24 -9.04 7.23
N ASN A 86 4.22 -9.08 8.14
CA ASN A 86 4.12 -9.89 9.36
C ASN A 86 3.68 -9.01 10.54
N PRO A 87 2.44 -9.19 11.05
CA PRO A 87 1.92 -8.40 12.15
C PRO A 87 2.67 -8.61 13.48
N ASP A 88 3.36 -9.74 13.67
CA ASP A 88 4.15 -9.98 14.89
C ASP A 88 5.28 -8.95 15.09
N ASN A 89 5.74 -8.32 14.00
CA ASN A 89 6.74 -7.26 14.06
C ASN A 89 6.18 -5.92 14.57
N GLN A 90 4.87 -5.82 14.77
CA GLN A 90 4.18 -4.57 15.12
C GLN A 90 3.64 -4.59 16.56
N PHE A 91 3.37 -5.76 17.12
CA PHE A 91 2.83 -5.90 18.48
C PHE A 91 3.85 -5.53 19.55
N VAL A 92 3.42 -4.74 20.52
CA VAL A 92 4.21 -4.31 21.70
C VAL A 92 3.42 -4.44 23.00
N GLY A 93 2.08 -4.52 22.93
CA GLY A 93 1.18 -4.61 24.08
C GLY A 93 1.01 -6.04 24.57
N THR A 94 0.48 -6.18 25.79
CA THR A 94 0.12 -7.47 26.38
C THR A 94 -1.30 -7.91 26.01
N SER A 95 -2.11 -6.99 25.51
CA SER A 95 -3.47 -7.22 25.03
C SER A 95 -3.74 -6.51 23.70
N VAL A 96 -4.76 -6.96 22.99
CA VAL A 96 -5.26 -6.28 21.76
C VAL A 96 -5.62 -4.82 22.05
N CYS A 97 -6.22 -4.56 23.21
CA CYS A 97 -6.55 -3.20 23.65
C CYS A 97 -5.30 -2.33 23.75
N ASP A 98 -4.21 -2.85 24.35
CA ASP A 98 -2.97 -2.10 24.52
C ASP A 98 -2.29 -1.80 23.17
N ASP A 99 -2.34 -2.75 22.22
CA ASP A 99 -1.77 -2.54 20.88
C ASP A 99 -2.53 -1.52 20.05
N ILE A 100 -3.88 -1.56 20.09
CA ILE A 100 -4.68 -0.53 19.40
C ILE A 100 -4.54 0.83 20.11
N ALA A 101 -4.37 0.83 21.45
CA ALA A 101 -4.17 2.03 22.26
C ALA A 101 -2.78 2.66 22.08
N PHE A 102 -1.84 1.94 21.50
CA PHE A 102 -0.45 2.40 21.40
C PHE A 102 -0.36 3.73 20.63
N GLY A 103 0.07 4.77 21.35
CA GLY A 103 0.12 6.13 20.80
C GLY A 103 -1.22 6.91 20.86
N LEU A 104 -2.26 6.38 21.51
CA LEU A 104 -3.55 7.04 21.68
C LEU A 104 -3.78 7.48 23.15
N GLU A 105 -4.29 8.70 23.29
CA GLU A 105 -4.70 9.21 24.62
C GLU A 105 -6.16 8.85 24.97
N ASN A 106 -7.02 8.58 23.96
CA ASN A 106 -8.44 8.38 24.13
C ASN A 106 -8.87 6.93 23.90
N ARG A 107 -9.23 6.21 24.99
CA ARG A 107 -9.67 4.80 24.96
C ARG A 107 -10.99 4.58 24.19
N GLN A 108 -11.91 5.54 24.09
CA GLN A 108 -13.17 5.37 23.36
C GLN A 108 -12.96 5.12 21.87
N VAL A 109 -11.85 5.62 21.32
CA VAL A 109 -11.44 5.38 19.94
C VAL A 109 -11.09 3.93 19.68
N ILE A 110 -10.53 3.22 20.69
CA ILE A 110 -10.08 1.82 20.58
C ILE A 110 -11.25 0.88 20.24
N GLU A 111 -12.35 1.00 20.99
CA GLU A 111 -13.54 0.15 20.79
C GLU A 111 -14.13 0.36 19.38
N THR A 112 -14.13 1.59 18.91
CA THR A 112 -14.63 1.92 17.56
C THR A 112 -13.82 1.21 16.49
N TYR A 113 -12.49 1.35 16.51
CA TYR A 113 -11.65 0.71 15.50
C TYR A 113 -11.57 -0.81 15.64
N ALA A 114 -11.58 -1.32 16.88
CA ALA A 114 -11.69 -2.77 17.12
C ALA A 114 -12.96 -3.35 16.51
N LYS A 115 -14.10 -2.65 16.65
CA LYS A 115 -15.38 -3.06 16.05
C LYS A 115 -15.33 -2.99 14.51
N GLU A 116 -14.75 -1.95 13.94
CA GLU A 116 -14.65 -1.80 12.47
C GLU A 116 -13.82 -2.90 11.80
N VAL A 117 -12.83 -3.45 12.50
CA VAL A 117 -12.03 -4.57 12.01
C VAL A 117 -12.53 -5.94 12.51
N GLY A 118 -13.65 -6.01 13.24
CA GLY A 118 -14.23 -7.24 13.76
C GLY A 118 -13.45 -7.87 14.92
N MET A 119 -12.77 -7.06 15.73
CA MET A 119 -11.93 -7.51 16.86
C MET A 119 -12.43 -7.03 18.23
N ALA A 120 -13.64 -6.49 18.32
CA ALA A 120 -14.21 -5.95 19.56
C ALA A 120 -14.26 -6.99 20.70
N ASP A 121 -14.61 -8.25 20.40
CA ASP A 121 -14.71 -9.34 21.37
C ASP A 121 -13.36 -9.84 21.86
N PHE A 122 -12.27 -9.41 21.20
CA PHE A 122 -10.90 -9.85 21.50
C PHE A 122 -10.05 -8.81 22.23
N LEU A 123 -10.61 -7.67 22.65
CA LEU A 123 -9.86 -6.56 23.25
C LEU A 123 -8.97 -6.96 24.42
N ASN A 124 -9.42 -7.93 25.25
CA ASN A 124 -8.67 -8.42 26.41
C ASN A 124 -7.80 -9.65 26.09
N ALA A 125 -7.81 -10.13 24.84
CA ALA A 125 -7.00 -11.27 24.46
C ALA A 125 -5.52 -10.87 24.30
N SER A 126 -4.61 -11.82 24.62
CA SER A 126 -3.20 -11.66 24.24
C SER A 126 -3.05 -11.81 22.74
N PRO A 127 -2.21 -10.97 22.07
CA PRO A 127 -1.89 -11.13 20.66
C PRO A 127 -1.40 -12.52 20.28
N ASP A 128 -0.70 -13.21 21.18
CA ASP A 128 -0.20 -14.57 20.96
C ASP A 128 -1.30 -15.61 20.73
N ASN A 129 -2.50 -15.36 21.24
CA ASN A 129 -3.66 -16.25 21.11
C ASN A 129 -4.48 -15.99 19.84
N LEU A 130 -4.05 -15.05 18.98
CA LEU A 130 -4.75 -14.67 17.77
C LEU A 130 -4.22 -15.44 16.56
N SER A 131 -5.11 -15.74 15.59
CA SER A 131 -4.69 -16.19 14.26
C SER A 131 -3.96 -15.06 13.51
N GLY A 132 -3.15 -15.40 12.49
CA GLY A 132 -2.44 -14.42 11.69
C GLY A 132 -3.36 -13.35 11.07
N GLY A 133 -4.54 -13.75 10.58
CA GLY A 133 -5.53 -12.80 10.07
C GLY A 133 -6.12 -11.88 11.15
N GLN A 134 -6.36 -12.39 12.38
CA GLN A 134 -6.80 -11.57 13.50
C GLN A 134 -5.70 -10.59 13.92
N LYS A 135 -4.46 -11.04 14.02
CA LYS A 135 -3.30 -10.19 14.28
C LYS A 135 -3.21 -9.05 13.26
N GLN A 136 -3.37 -9.36 11.98
CA GLN A 136 -3.34 -8.35 10.91
C GLN A 136 -4.45 -7.31 11.07
N ARG A 137 -5.67 -7.73 11.43
CA ARG A 137 -6.79 -6.82 11.71
C ARG A 137 -6.49 -5.88 12.88
N VAL A 138 -5.89 -6.38 13.95
CA VAL A 138 -5.48 -5.56 15.11
C VAL A 138 -4.40 -4.55 14.71
N ALA A 139 -3.37 -4.99 13.98
CA ALA A 139 -2.31 -4.11 13.48
C ALA A 139 -2.86 -2.97 12.61
N ILE A 140 -3.82 -3.28 11.73
CA ILE A 140 -4.52 -2.28 10.91
C ILE A 140 -5.33 -1.32 11.79
N ALA A 141 -6.10 -1.82 12.76
CA ALA A 141 -6.89 -0.99 13.68
C ALA A 141 -6.01 0.01 14.44
N GLY A 142 -4.85 -0.42 14.95
CA GLY A 142 -3.90 0.44 15.65
C GLY A 142 -3.39 1.58 14.76
N VAL A 143 -3.04 1.28 13.50
CA VAL A 143 -2.60 2.32 12.55
C VAL A 143 -3.73 3.29 12.21
N LEU A 144 -4.94 2.78 11.93
CA LEU A 144 -6.08 3.61 11.55
C LEU A 144 -6.54 4.51 12.71
N ALA A 145 -6.46 4.03 13.95
CA ALA A 145 -6.82 4.76 15.16
C ALA A 145 -5.95 6.02 15.38
N MET A 146 -4.71 6.01 14.89
CA MET A 146 -3.80 7.17 14.94
C MET A 146 -4.20 8.28 13.94
N LYS A 147 -5.14 8.04 13.02
CA LYS A 147 -5.59 8.96 11.97
C LYS A 147 -4.42 9.58 11.19
N PRO A 148 -3.51 8.79 10.62
CA PRO A 148 -2.35 9.31 9.91
C PRO A 148 -2.75 10.02 8.61
N ASN A 149 -1.84 10.87 8.09
CA ASN A 149 -1.99 11.50 6.78
C ASN A 149 -1.45 10.62 5.64
N LEU A 150 -0.53 9.71 5.95
CA LEU A 150 0.02 8.73 5.02
C LEU A 150 0.01 7.34 5.66
N ILE A 151 -0.56 6.37 4.97
CA ILE A 151 -0.50 4.97 5.37
C ILE A 151 0.31 4.19 4.34
N ILE A 152 1.26 3.39 4.81
CA ILE A 152 1.97 2.40 3.99
C ILE A 152 1.45 1.02 4.37
N TYR A 153 0.85 0.32 3.42
CA TYR A 153 0.51 -1.10 3.55
C TYR A 153 1.61 -1.94 2.89
N ASP A 154 2.41 -2.65 3.68
CA ASP A 154 3.42 -3.58 3.16
C ASP A 154 2.82 -4.99 3.14
N GLU A 155 2.16 -5.34 2.04
CA GLU A 155 1.40 -6.60 1.86
C GLU A 155 0.41 -6.87 3.00
N ALA A 156 -0.19 -5.82 3.55
CA ALA A 156 -1.00 -5.85 4.77
C ALA A 156 -2.27 -6.72 4.68
N THR A 157 -2.70 -7.11 3.49
CA THR A 157 -3.88 -7.95 3.29
C THR A 157 -3.54 -9.40 2.90
N SER A 158 -2.26 -9.75 2.79
CA SER A 158 -1.82 -11.07 2.31
C SER A 158 -2.21 -12.22 3.26
N MET A 159 -2.33 -11.95 4.56
CA MET A 159 -2.71 -12.95 5.56
C MET A 159 -4.23 -13.04 5.80
N LEU A 160 -5.01 -12.22 5.12
CA LEU A 160 -6.46 -12.20 5.25
C LEU A 160 -7.12 -13.13 4.23
N ASP A 161 -8.23 -13.73 4.63
CA ASP A 161 -9.12 -14.39 3.70
C ASP A 161 -9.77 -13.40 2.72
N PRO A 162 -10.34 -13.83 1.59
CA PRO A 162 -10.91 -12.92 0.59
C PRO A 162 -12.00 -11.99 1.12
N LYS A 163 -12.76 -12.43 2.15
CA LYS A 163 -13.77 -11.61 2.80
C LYS A 163 -13.11 -10.51 3.64
N GLY A 164 -12.15 -10.89 4.49
CA GLY A 164 -11.41 -9.97 5.34
C GLY A 164 -10.65 -8.93 4.52
N LYS A 165 -10.05 -9.33 3.40
CA LYS A 165 -9.41 -8.39 2.47
C LYS A 165 -10.39 -7.33 1.96
N ARG A 166 -11.59 -7.75 1.49
CA ARG A 166 -12.63 -6.81 1.03
C ARG A 166 -13.10 -5.86 2.14
N GLU A 167 -13.27 -6.36 3.38
CA GLU A 167 -13.67 -5.55 4.52
C GLU A 167 -12.63 -4.46 4.82
N ILE A 168 -11.34 -4.79 4.86
CA ILE A 168 -10.27 -3.83 5.11
C ILE A 168 -10.15 -2.81 3.97
N LEU A 169 -10.22 -3.23 2.71
CA LEU A 169 -10.21 -2.31 1.58
C LEU A 169 -11.42 -1.36 1.60
N SER A 170 -12.62 -1.86 1.97
CA SER A 170 -13.81 -1.04 2.13
C SER A 170 -13.66 -0.03 3.27
N LEU A 171 -13.11 -0.45 4.42
CA LEU A 171 -12.81 0.43 5.54
C LEU A 171 -11.83 1.55 5.14
N THR A 172 -10.77 1.18 4.43
CA THR A 172 -9.78 2.13 3.91
C THR A 172 -10.41 3.15 2.96
N GLN A 173 -11.29 2.70 2.07
CA GLN A 173 -12.04 3.58 1.16
C GLN A 173 -13.01 4.51 1.91
N LYS A 174 -13.70 4.01 2.96
CA LYS A 174 -14.56 4.82 3.83
C LYS A 174 -13.74 5.94 4.48
N MET A 175 -12.60 5.60 5.08
CA MET A 175 -11.71 6.59 5.71
C MET A 175 -11.20 7.63 4.72
N LYS A 176 -10.85 7.22 3.50
CA LYS A 176 -10.43 8.13 2.43
C LYS A 176 -11.56 9.09 2.02
N LYS A 177 -12.83 8.64 2.03
CA LYS A 177 -13.99 9.51 1.81
C LYS A 177 -14.20 10.51 2.94
N GLU A 178 -13.98 10.10 4.20
CA GLU A 178 -14.10 10.94 5.39
C GLU A 178 -12.92 11.92 5.50
N ASN A 179 -11.74 11.52 5.05
CA ASN A 179 -10.53 12.34 4.97
C ASN A 179 -9.92 12.28 3.56
N PRO A 180 -10.34 13.17 2.63
CA PRO A 180 -9.84 13.17 1.26
C PRO A 180 -8.33 13.44 1.13
N SER A 181 -7.66 14.00 2.14
CA SER A 181 -6.20 14.20 2.16
C SER A 181 -5.43 12.95 2.58
N LEU A 182 -6.10 11.89 3.06
CA LEU A 182 -5.45 10.64 3.41
C LEU A 182 -4.79 10.01 2.18
N THR A 183 -3.48 9.90 2.21
CA THR A 183 -2.68 9.28 1.16
C THR A 183 -2.35 7.84 1.54
N ILE A 184 -2.39 6.94 0.58
CA ILE A 184 -2.13 5.52 0.79
C ILE A 184 -1.11 5.04 -0.22
N LEU A 185 -0.07 4.39 0.27
CA LEU A 185 0.87 3.59 -0.52
C LEU A 185 0.64 2.12 -0.18
N SER A 186 0.00 1.38 -1.08
CA SER A 186 -0.21 -0.06 -0.94
C SER A 186 0.86 -0.82 -1.72
N ILE A 187 1.69 -1.55 -1.00
CA ILE A 187 2.63 -2.50 -1.58
C ILE A 187 1.89 -3.83 -1.65
N THR A 188 1.68 -4.33 -2.85
CA THR A 188 0.89 -5.54 -3.09
C THR A 188 1.42 -6.32 -4.29
N HIS A 189 1.15 -7.62 -4.30
CA HIS A 189 1.30 -8.46 -5.49
C HIS A 189 -0.05 -8.71 -6.19
N ASP A 190 -1.14 -8.16 -5.64
CA ASP A 190 -2.48 -8.27 -6.21
C ASP A 190 -2.70 -7.19 -7.27
N VAL A 191 -2.63 -7.61 -8.53
CA VAL A 191 -2.84 -6.73 -9.68
C VAL A 191 -4.29 -6.23 -9.80
N GLU A 192 -5.27 -6.97 -9.25
CA GLU A 192 -6.67 -6.54 -9.22
C GLU A 192 -6.90 -5.40 -8.21
N GLU A 193 -6.11 -5.34 -7.14
CA GLU A 193 -6.06 -4.20 -6.24
C GLU A 193 -5.42 -3.00 -6.93
N ALA A 194 -4.28 -3.22 -7.60
CA ALA A 194 -3.56 -2.18 -8.32
C ALA A 194 -4.37 -1.57 -9.49
N ALA A 195 -5.24 -2.37 -10.13
CA ALA A 195 -6.14 -1.89 -11.18
C ALA A 195 -7.17 -0.85 -10.70
N LYS A 196 -7.38 -0.73 -9.39
CA LYS A 196 -8.32 0.21 -8.76
C LYS A 196 -7.64 1.41 -8.12
N ALA A 197 -6.32 1.51 -8.23
CA ALA A 197 -5.53 2.61 -7.68
C ALA A 197 -5.64 3.87 -8.55
N ASP A 198 -5.31 5.02 -7.96
CA ASP A 198 -5.16 6.28 -8.72
C ASP A 198 -3.84 6.28 -9.52
N GLN A 199 -2.79 5.63 -8.97
CA GLN A 199 -1.45 5.52 -9.56
C GLN A 199 -0.89 4.12 -9.31
N VAL A 200 -0.15 3.59 -10.26
CA VAL A 200 0.59 2.33 -10.14
C VAL A 200 2.06 2.58 -10.42
N LEU A 201 2.91 2.05 -9.54
CA LEU A 201 4.37 2.03 -9.68
C LEU A 201 4.81 0.57 -9.83
N VAL A 202 5.60 0.27 -10.84
CA VAL A 202 6.18 -1.07 -11.03
C VAL A 202 7.65 -1.05 -10.66
N LEU A 203 8.00 -1.77 -9.60
CA LEU A 203 9.37 -1.92 -9.14
C LEU A 203 9.93 -3.26 -9.62
N ASN A 204 10.99 -3.19 -10.42
CA ASN A 204 11.73 -4.36 -10.89
C ASN A 204 13.22 -4.18 -10.65
N GLU A 205 13.87 -5.17 -10.02
CA GLU A 205 15.32 -5.15 -9.74
C GLU A 205 15.81 -3.82 -9.14
N GLY A 206 15.05 -3.28 -8.18
CA GLY A 206 15.39 -2.04 -7.48
C GLY A 206 15.14 -0.76 -8.26
N LYS A 207 14.47 -0.79 -9.41
CA LYS A 207 14.17 0.38 -10.25
C LYS A 207 12.68 0.49 -10.52
N ILE A 208 12.15 1.73 -10.58
CA ILE A 208 10.82 1.97 -11.12
C ILE A 208 10.91 1.87 -12.66
N VAL A 209 10.25 0.87 -13.23
CA VAL A 209 10.26 0.60 -14.68
C VAL A 209 9.00 1.08 -15.38
N LEU A 210 7.88 1.20 -14.67
CA LEU A 210 6.63 1.81 -15.13
C LEU A 210 6.01 2.63 -14.01
N GLU A 211 5.42 3.76 -14.36
CA GLU A 211 4.65 4.64 -13.49
C GLU A 211 3.52 5.27 -14.29
N GLY A 212 2.34 5.36 -13.72
CA GLY A 212 1.19 6.00 -14.35
C GLY A 212 -0.14 5.55 -13.77
N THR A 213 -1.23 5.84 -14.49
CA THR A 213 -2.55 5.28 -14.16
C THR A 213 -2.55 3.76 -14.38
N PRO A 214 -3.50 3.01 -13.80
CA PRO A 214 -3.65 1.59 -14.09
C PRO A 214 -3.70 1.31 -15.60
N ASN A 215 -4.39 2.15 -16.36
CA ASN A 215 -4.47 2.00 -17.81
C ASN A 215 -3.11 2.15 -18.50
N ASP A 216 -2.30 3.13 -18.09
CA ASP A 216 -0.96 3.34 -18.64
C ASP A 216 -0.05 2.14 -18.33
N VAL A 217 -0.10 1.64 -17.11
CA VAL A 217 0.78 0.56 -16.67
C VAL A 217 0.35 -0.80 -17.25
N PHE A 218 -0.93 -1.18 -17.11
CA PHE A 218 -1.39 -2.52 -17.52
C PHE A 218 -1.57 -2.68 -19.03
N SER A 219 -1.52 -1.60 -19.81
CA SER A 219 -1.42 -1.69 -21.27
C SER A 219 -0.01 -2.07 -21.77
N ASN A 220 1.02 -2.00 -20.89
CA ASN A 220 2.40 -2.37 -21.22
C ASN A 220 2.67 -3.86 -20.91
N VAL A 221 1.89 -4.77 -21.52
CA VAL A 221 1.89 -6.21 -21.24
C VAL A 221 3.28 -6.83 -21.34
N GLU A 222 4.10 -6.43 -22.33
CA GLU A 222 5.44 -6.99 -22.53
C GLU A 222 6.40 -6.65 -21.38
N ILE A 223 6.36 -5.40 -20.88
CA ILE A 223 7.19 -4.99 -19.74
C ILE A 223 6.73 -5.73 -18.47
N LEU A 224 5.41 -5.86 -18.26
CA LEU A 224 4.87 -6.59 -17.12
C LEU A 224 5.30 -8.06 -17.13
N LYS A 225 5.28 -8.72 -18.29
CA LYS A 225 5.79 -10.10 -18.44
C LYS A 225 7.27 -10.20 -18.10
N GLN A 226 8.10 -9.25 -18.56
CA GLN A 226 9.53 -9.20 -18.21
C GLN A 226 9.74 -9.01 -16.70
N CYS A 227 8.83 -8.32 -16.02
CA CYS A 227 8.82 -8.16 -14.57
C CYS A 227 8.18 -9.33 -13.82
N HIS A 228 7.79 -10.41 -14.51
CA HIS A 228 7.06 -11.56 -13.94
C HIS A 228 5.76 -11.17 -13.22
N LEU A 229 5.08 -10.15 -13.74
CA LEU A 229 3.80 -9.68 -13.22
C LEU A 229 2.65 -10.14 -14.12
N ALA A 230 1.56 -10.56 -13.50
CA ALA A 230 0.30 -10.80 -14.18
C ALA A 230 -0.34 -9.49 -14.63
N THR A 231 -1.23 -9.57 -15.59
CA THR A 231 -2.10 -8.47 -16.00
C THR A 231 -3.48 -8.69 -15.37
N PRO A 232 -4.18 -7.66 -14.86
CA PRO A 232 -5.54 -7.81 -14.37
C PRO A 232 -6.49 -8.33 -15.45
N PHE A 233 -7.47 -9.14 -15.05
CA PHE A 233 -8.38 -9.82 -15.97
C PHE A 233 -9.07 -8.88 -16.98
N PHE A 234 -9.48 -7.69 -16.53
CA PHE A 234 -10.08 -6.69 -17.42
C PHE A 234 -9.15 -6.33 -18.60
N PHE A 235 -7.88 -6.11 -18.34
CA PHE A 235 -6.90 -5.71 -19.35
C PHE A 235 -6.58 -6.88 -20.31
N GLU A 236 -6.50 -8.11 -19.80
CA GLU A 236 -6.35 -9.31 -20.62
C GLU A 236 -7.55 -9.49 -21.58
N LEU A 237 -8.77 -9.37 -21.04
CA LEU A 237 -9.99 -9.46 -21.81
C LEU A 237 -10.07 -8.35 -22.88
N ARG A 238 -9.75 -7.11 -22.52
CA ARG A 238 -9.73 -5.98 -23.45
C ARG A 238 -8.77 -6.23 -24.62
N GLU A 239 -7.56 -6.73 -24.34
CA GLU A 239 -6.58 -7.03 -25.36
C GLU A 239 -7.00 -8.24 -26.25
N ALA A 240 -7.64 -9.23 -25.67
CA ALA A 240 -8.21 -10.35 -26.43
C ALA A 240 -9.31 -9.88 -27.39
N LEU A 241 -10.24 -9.05 -26.90
CA LEU A 241 -11.31 -8.48 -27.71
C LEU A 241 -10.79 -7.60 -28.85
N LYS A 242 -9.75 -6.79 -28.61
CA LYS A 242 -9.09 -6.00 -29.66
C LYS A 242 -8.48 -6.86 -30.75
N LYS A 243 -7.87 -8.01 -30.38
CA LYS A 243 -7.33 -8.97 -31.37
C LYS A 243 -8.42 -9.58 -32.25
N GLU A 244 -9.61 -9.77 -31.72
CA GLU A 244 -10.79 -10.24 -32.45
C GLU A 244 -11.49 -9.12 -33.24
N GLY A 245 -10.93 -7.89 -33.27
CA GLY A 245 -11.43 -6.79 -34.08
C GLY A 245 -12.46 -5.88 -33.40
N PHE A 246 -12.68 -6.03 -32.10
CA PHE A 246 -13.53 -5.11 -31.34
C PHE A 246 -12.78 -3.81 -31.05
N ASP A 247 -13.37 -2.67 -31.39
CA ASP A 247 -12.82 -1.35 -31.04
C ASP A 247 -13.32 -0.98 -29.63
N ILE A 248 -12.45 -1.15 -28.61
CA ILE A 248 -12.75 -0.83 -27.23
C ILE A 248 -12.15 0.53 -26.88
N PRO A 249 -12.98 1.56 -26.64
CA PRO A 249 -12.52 2.90 -26.29
C PRO A 249 -11.63 2.92 -25.03
N ALA A 250 -10.64 3.81 -24.99
CA ALA A 250 -9.76 3.97 -23.83
C ALA A 250 -10.51 4.43 -22.54
N SER A 251 -11.70 5.02 -22.70
CA SER A 251 -12.57 5.41 -21.59
C SER A 251 -13.21 4.21 -20.84
N ILE A 252 -13.16 3.02 -21.42
CA ILE A 252 -13.60 1.78 -20.77
C ILE A 252 -12.45 1.27 -19.90
N THR A 253 -12.60 1.36 -18.59
CA THR A 253 -11.52 1.10 -17.61
C THR A 253 -11.80 -0.04 -16.63
N ASP A 254 -13.01 -0.65 -16.70
CA ASP A 254 -13.42 -1.74 -15.84
C ASP A 254 -14.42 -2.69 -16.54
N LEU A 255 -14.66 -3.85 -15.91
CA LEU A 255 -15.56 -4.89 -16.46
C LEU A 255 -17.00 -4.40 -16.60
N ALA A 256 -17.53 -3.59 -15.67
CA ALA A 256 -18.92 -3.15 -15.70
C ALA A 256 -19.15 -2.17 -16.86
N SER A 257 -18.20 -1.25 -17.10
CA SER A 257 -18.25 -0.35 -18.25
C SER A 257 -18.06 -1.10 -19.59
N LEU A 258 -17.23 -2.15 -19.60
CA LEU A 258 -17.05 -3.01 -20.77
C LEU A 258 -18.34 -3.80 -21.10
N GLU A 259 -18.96 -4.43 -20.10
CA GLU A 259 -20.25 -5.11 -20.25
C GLU A 259 -21.32 -4.16 -20.80
N SER A 260 -21.46 -2.97 -20.22
CA SER A 260 -22.39 -1.95 -20.67
C SER A 260 -22.12 -1.48 -22.11
N TYR A 261 -20.86 -1.53 -22.56
CA TYR A 261 -20.47 -1.18 -23.92
C TYR A 261 -20.80 -2.28 -24.93
N LEU A 262 -20.53 -3.54 -24.59
CA LEU A 262 -20.74 -4.68 -25.47
C LEU A 262 -22.22 -5.11 -25.59
N CYS A 263 -23.05 -4.81 -24.56
CA CYS A 263 -24.47 -5.16 -24.55
C CYS A 263 -25.38 -4.07 -25.16
N LYS A 264 -24.82 -3.05 -25.81
CA LYS A 264 -25.56 -2.06 -26.60
C LYS A 264 -25.71 -2.51 -28.04
#